data_beec95925208cb4bc914b2ed3652287c
#
_entry.id   beec95925208cb4bc914b2ed3652287c
#
_cell.length_a   1.000
_cell.length_b   1.000
_cell.length_c   1.000
_cell.angle_alpha   90.00
_cell.angle_beta   90.00
_cell.angle_gamma   90.00
#
_symmetry.space_group_name_H-M   'P 1'
#
loop_
_entity.id
_entity.type
_entity.pdbx_description
1 polymer ?
#
loop_
_entity_poly.entity_id
_entity_poly.type
_entity_poly.pdbx_seq_one_letter_code
_entity_poly.pdbx_strand_id
1 'polypeptide(L)'
;MKITTQSVKVRLNEQKRYKDSFCCHKTLNSILNRLGYGLKKVLKCKPLKKIPETDAIFDNVSVRHQEAKQDKGILRISIDTKAIVKIGELSRGRFNRLQTPLQTCDHDQHWNSILIPFGIHEINHDHVNLYFGNSSSTAHFIVDALEQWFEDRKDYLKDYHTIMIDSDNGKPNASNSGFFMERMVTFSQKINKKIPQISLTQKSPTLSTSSFPNYNPYFVFLLKY
;
A
#
# COMPACT_ATOMS: atom_id res chain seq x y z
N MET A 1 -24.00 7.02 -13.54
CA MET A 1 -23.93 8.20 -14.41
C MET A 1 -23.19 9.31 -13.68
N LYS A 2 -22.15 9.92 -14.29
CA LYS A 2 -21.46 11.07 -13.70
C LYS A 2 -22.21 12.34 -14.08
N ILE A 3 -22.69 13.08 -13.09
CA ILE A 3 -23.36 14.38 -13.30
C ILE A 3 -22.26 15.46 -13.20
N THR A 4 -22.04 16.19 -14.27
CA THR A 4 -21.16 17.36 -14.29
C THR A 4 -21.98 18.61 -14.56
N THR A 5 -21.51 19.79 -14.12
CA THR A 5 -22.16 21.07 -14.43
C THR A 5 -22.36 21.25 -15.93
N GLN A 6 -21.40 20.80 -16.74
CA GLN A 6 -21.51 20.83 -18.19
C GLN A 6 -22.62 19.92 -18.72
N SER A 7 -22.71 18.66 -18.23
CA SER A 7 -23.75 17.73 -18.68
C SER A 7 -25.16 18.19 -18.29
N VAL A 8 -25.29 18.86 -17.13
CA VAL A 8 -26.55 19.46 -16.72
C VAL A 8 -26.90 20.64 -17.62
N LYS A 9 -25.94 21.51 -17.93
CA LYS A 9 -26.16 22.66 -18.83
C LYS A 9 -26.62 22.21 -20.22
N VAL A 10 -25.98 21.19 -20.81
CA VAL A 10 -26.38 20.63 -22.10
C VAL A 10 -27.82 20.14 -22.06
N ARG A 11 -28.18 19.33 -21.07
CA ARG A 11 -29.54 18.79 -20.95
C ARG A 11 -30.61 19.89 -20.72
N LEU A 12 -30.27 20.95 -19.98
CA LEU A 12 -31.20 22.07 -19.79
C LEU A 12 -31.39 22.86 -21.09
N ASN A 13 -30.35 23.02 -21.88
CA ASN A 13 -30.45 23.67 -23.21
C ASN A 13 -31.27 22.84 -24.21
N GLU A 14 -31.20 21.50 -24.12
CA GLU A 14 -32.03 20.61 -24.94
C GLU A 14 -33.53 20.68 -24.62
N GLN A 15 -33.87 21.04 -23.39
CA GLN A 15 -35.26 21.27 -22.98
C GLN A 15 -35.73 22.62 -23.54
N LYS A 16 -36.57 22.59 -24.60
CA LYS A 16 -37.11 23.77 -25.32
C LYS A 16 -37.67 24.92 -24.44
N ARG A 17 -37.76 24.73 -23.13
CA ARG A 17 -38.28 25.67 -22.13
C ARG A 17 -37.27 26.75 -21.75
N TYR A 18 -35.99 26.61 -22.06
CA TYR A 18 -34.91 27.49 -21.66
C TYR A 18 -34.06 27.89 -22.86
N LYS A 19 -34.64 28.60 -23.84
CA LYS A 19 -33.90 29.12 -24.98
C LYS A 19 -32.98 30.27 -24.56
N ASP A 20 -31.75 30.20 -24.94
CA ASP A 20 -30.72 31.21 -25.17
C ASP A 20 -30.10 32.00 -24.01
N SER A 21 -30.49 31.88 -22.76
CA SER A 21 -29.80 32.57 -21.65
C SER A 21 -29.80 31.79 -20.33
N PHE A 22 -29.48 30.51 -20.39
CA PHE A 22 -29.34 29.80 -19.14
C PHE A 22 -28.06 30.23 -18.42
N CYS A 23 -28.11 30.31 -17.08
CA CYS A 23 -27.08 30.84 -16.23
C CYS A 23 -25.65 30.37 -16.53
N CYS A 24 -24.65 31.14 -16.15
CA CYS A 24 -23.26 30.79 -16.32
C CYS A 24 -22.88 29.53 -15.48
N HIS A 25 -21.74 28.89 -15.80
CA HIS A 25 -21.27 27.71 -15.09
C HIS A 25 -21.17 27.91 -13.57
N LYS A 26 -20.71 29.10 -13.13
CA LYS A 26 -20.58 29.42 -11.69
C LYS A 26 -21.93 29.40 -10.98
N THR A 27 -22.93 30.01 -11.57
CA THR A 27 -24.31 30.05 -11.02
C THR A 27 -24.91 28.66 -10.97
N LEU A 28 -24.76 27.85 -12.05
CA LEU A 28 -25.28 26.50 -12.08
C LEU A 28 -24.57 25.60 -11.03
N ASN A 29 -23.28 25.76 -10.86
CA ASN A 29 -22.53 25.05 -9.81
C ASN A 29 -23.00 25.42 -8.40
N SER A 30 -23.28 26.71 -8.17
CA SER A 30 -23.85 27.19 -6.90
C SER A 30 -25.23 26.60 -6.61
N ILE A 31 -26.09 26.53 -7.65
CA ILE A 31 -27.41 25.91 -7.54
C ILE A 31 -27.30 24.43 -7.22
N LEU A 32 -26.43 23.70 -7.92
CA LEU A 32 -26.20 22.28 -7.67
C LEU A 32 -25.71 22.02 -6.25
N ASN A 33 -24.80 22.85 -5.73
CA ASN A 33 -24.32 22.75 -4.36
C ASN A 33 -25.42 22.98 -3.33
N ARG A 34 -26.30 23.98 -3.55
CA ARG A 34 -27.47 24.22 -2.69
C ARG A 34 -28.46 23.07 -2.70
N LEU A 35 -28.58 22.37 -3.82
CA LEU A 35 -29.42 21.17 -3.97
C LEU A 35 -28.73 19.89 -3.42
N GLY A 36 -27.55 19.99 -2.79
CA GLY A 36 -26.83 18.86 -2.23
C GLY A 36 -25.95 18.09 -3.21
N TYR A 37 -25.87 18.50 -4.49
CA TYR A 37 -25.02 17.89 -5.52
C TYR A 37 -23.61 18.49 -5.52
N GLY A 38 -22.94 18.46 -4.37
CA GLY A 38 -21.53 18.88 -4.25
C GLY A 38 -20.55 17.84 -4.80
N LEU A 39 -19.32 18.28 -5.01
CA LEU A 39 -18.23 17.35 -5.36
C LEU A 39 -17.98 16.39 -4.21
N LYS A 40 -18.14 15.10 -4.47
CA LYS A 40 -17.88 14.02 -3.51
C LYS A 40 -16.68 13.20 -3.96
N LYS A 41 -15.78 12.88 -3.04
CA LYS A 41 -14.69 11.94 -3.30
C LYS A 41 -15.27 10.54 -3.55
N VAL A 42 -14.83 9.90 -4.62
CA VAL A 42 -15.24 8.52 -4.92
C VAL A 42 -14.66 7.60 -3.84
N LEU A 43 -15.53 6.85 -3.18
CA LEU A 43 -15.14 5.85 -2.19
C LEU A 43 -14.81 4.53 -2.89
N LYS A 44 -13.66 3.97 -2.57
CA LYS A 44 -13.22 2.64 -3.03
C LYS A 44 -13.75 1.58 -2.07
N CYS A 45 -15.04 1.27 -2.13
CA CYS A 45 -15.69 0.37 -1.16
C CYS A 45 -15.95 -1.05 -1.70
N LYS A 46 -15.78 -1.28 -3.01
CA LYS A 46 -16.07 -2.59 -3.60
C LYS A 46 -14.79 -3.23 -4.09
N PRO A 47 -14.42 -4.43 -3.62
CA PRO A 47 -13.32 -5.18 -4.21
C PRO A 47 -13.66 -5.53 -5.67
N LEU A 48 -12.64 -5.56 -6.52
CA LEU A 48 -12.79 -5.84 -7.96
C LEU A 48 -13.31 -7.27 -8.22
N LYS A 49 -12.95 -8.20 -7.34
CA LYS A 49 -13.46 -9.57 -7.25
C LYS A 49 -13.76 -9.87 -5.78
N LYS A 50 -15.00 -10.23 -5.49
CA LYS A 50 -15.36 -10.80 -4.21
C LYS A 50 -15.48 -12.30 -4.42
N ILE A 51 -14.59 -13.07 -3.81
CA ILE A 51 -14.70 -14.52 -3.73
C ILE A 51 -15.39 -14.90 -2.41
N PRO A 52 -16.01 -16.08 -2.29
CA PRO A 52 -16.72 -16.49 -1.05
C PRO A 52 -15.83 -16.39 0.20
N GLU A 53 -14.55 -16.69 0.04
CA GLU A 53 -13.56 -16.68 1.13
C GLU A 53 -13.13 -15.27 1.56
N THR A 54 -13.53 -14.21 0.83
CA THR A 54 -13.08 -12.83 1.12
C THR A 54 -13.46 -12.38 2.52
N ASP A 55 -14.70 -12.65 2.93
CA ASP A 55 -15.19 -12.25 4.25
C ASP A 55 -14.45 -13.01 5.36
N ALA A 56 -14.26 -14.32 5.22
CA ALA A 56 -13.46 -15.13 6.14
C ALA A 56 -11.99 -14.66 6.24
N ILE A 57 -11.44 -14.07 5.17
CA ILE A 57 -10.13 -13.44 5.15
C ILE A 57 -10.11 -12.21 6.06
N PHE A 58 -11.05 -11.31 5.91
CA PHE A 58 -11.12 -10.12 6.74
C PHE A 58 -11.40 -10.45 8.20
N ASP A 59 -12.25 -11.43 8.48
CA ASP A 59 -12.53 -11.88 9.83
C ASP A 59 -11.28 -12.38 10.56
N ASN A 60 -10.49 -13.24 9.91
CA ASN A 60 -9.22 -13.72 10.46
C ASN A 60 -8.20 -12.58 10.68
N VAL A 61 -8.07 -11.66 9.70
CA VAL A 61 -7.20 -10.48 9.86
C VAL A 61 -7.65 -9.67 11.08
N SER A 62 -8.96 -9.47 11.22
CA SER A 62 -9.53 -8.77 12.38
C SER A 62 -9.22 -9.46 13.71
N VAL A 63 -9.38 -10.78 13.78
CA VAL A 63 -9.04 -11.58 14.97
C VAL A 63 -7.56 -11.41 15.34
N ARG A 64 -6.66 -11.56 14.36
CA ARG A 64 -5.22 -11.41 14.59
C ARG A 64 -4.82 -10.00 15.01
N HIS A 65 -5.48 -8.98 14.44
CA HIS A 65 -5.26 -7.61 14.87
C HIS A 65 -5.75 -7.36 16.30
N GLN A 66 -6.81 -8.04 16.73
CA GLN A 66 -7.27 -7.97 18.13
C GLN A 66 -6.29 -8.68 19.07
N GLU A 67 -5.79 -9.86 18.72
CA GLU A 67 -4.74 -10.56 19.46
C GLU A 67 -3.53 -9.65 19.70
N ALA A 68 -3.04 -9.00 18.62
CA ALA A 68 -1.89 -8.09 18.71
C ALA A 68 -2.17 -6.83 19.56
N LYS A 69 -3.42 -6.42 19.71
CA LYS A 69 -3.79 -5.31 20.62
C LYS A 69 -3.84 -5.72 22.08
N GLN A 70 -4.18 -6.98 22.36
CA GLN A 70 -4.32 -7.50 23.72
C GLN A 70 -2.99 -7.94 24.30
N ASP A 71 -2.09 -8.47 23.49
CA ASP A 71 -0.78 -8.95 23.92
C ASP A 71 0.29 -7.88 23.67
N LYS A 72 0.78 -7.28 24.75
CA LYS A 72 1.86 -6.27 24.71
C LYS A 72 3.20 -6.81 24.22
N GLY A 73 3.40 -8.13 24.21
CA GLY A 73 4.58 -8.79 23.68
C GLY A 73 4.55 -8.97 22.15
N ILE A 74 3.48 -8.51 21.47
CA ILE A 74 3.35 -8.54 20.02
C ILE A 74 3.54 -7.12 19.45
N LEU A 75 4.57 -6.93 18.66
CA LEU A 75 4.71 -5.74 17.83
C LEU A 75 4.07 -5.98 16.46
N ARG A 76 3.12 -5.14 16.10
CA ARG A 76 2.50 -5.18 14.77
C ARG A 76 3.11 -4.12 13.87
N ILE A 77 3.61 -4.54 12.73
CA ILE A 77 4.16 -3.64 11.70
C ILE A 77 3.42 -3.82 10.38
N SER A 78 3.32 -2.76 9.60
CA SER A 78 2.86 -2.80 8.22
C SER A 78 3.99 -2.42 7.29
N ILE A 79 4.20 -3.21 6.24
CA ILE A 79 5.26 -2.97 5.26
C ILE A 79 4.66 -2.68 3.89
N ASP A 80 5.27 -1.72 3.17
CA ASP A 80 4.85 -1.37 1.82
C ASP A 80 6.04 -0.86 1.00
N THR A 81 6.09 -1.28 -0.27
CA THR A 81 7.07 -0.79 -1.24
C THR A 81 6.39 0.17 -2.20
N LYS A 82 6.89 1.39 -2.28
CA LYS A 82 6.36 2.41 -3.19
C LYS A 82 6.95 2.31 -4.59
N ALA A 83 6.29 2.96 -5.54
CA ALA A 83 6.77 3.04 -6.90
C ALA A 83 8.18 3.65 -6.97
N ILE A 84 8.96 3.18 -7.93
CA ILE A 84 10.32 3.66 -8.20
C ILE A 84 10.33 5.17 -8.40
N VAL A 85 11.19 5.85 -7.66
CA VAL A 85 11.45 7.28 -7.81
C VAL A 85 12.69 7.48 -8.66
N LYS A 86 12.50 7.99 -9.87
CA LYS A 86 13.59 8.35 -10.76
C LYS A 86 14.22 9.66 -10.32
N ILE A 87 15.55 9.75 -10.28
CA ILE A 87 16.31 10.92 -9.92
C ILE A 87 17.08 11.41 -11.15
N GLY A 88 16.91 12.69 -11.49
CA GLY A 88 17.51 13.30 -12.68
C GLY A 88 16.85 14.64 -13.00
N GLU A 89 17.18 15.18 -14.18
CA GLU A 89 16.60 16.42 -14.68
C GLU A 89 15.22 16.18 -15.28
N LEU A 90 14.24 15.96 -14.40
CA LEU A 90 12.86 15.61 -14.75
C LEU A 90 11.93 16.79 -14.45
N SER A 91 11.01 17.10 -15.35
CA SER A 91 10.08 18.23 -15.17
C SER A 91 9.07 17.99 -14.04
N ARG A 92 8.41 16.85 -14.03
CA ARG A 92 7.39 16.42 -13.04
C ARG A 92 6.39 17.52 -12.65
N GLY A 93 6.11 18.45 -13.56
CA GLY A 93 5.19 19.56 -13.32
C GLY A 93 5.61 20.54 -12.20
N ARG A 94 6.89 20.54 -11.80
CA ARG A 94 7.40 21.45 -10.78
C ARG A 94 7.53 22.88 -11.28
N PHE A 95 7.42 23.84 -10.37
CA PHE A 95 7.60 25.27 -10.62
C PHE A 95 8.84 25.78 -9.92
N ASN A 96 9.63 26.61 -10.61
CA ASN A 96 10.80 27.29 -10.07
C ASN A 96 10.65 28.81 -10.21
N ARG A 97 11.24 29.56 -9.28
CA ARG A 97 11.32 31.02 -9.37
C ARG A 97 12.64 31.39 -10.02
N LEU A 98 12.66 31.45 -11.34
CA LEU A 98 13.80 31.81 -12.15
C LEU A 98 13.39 32.87 -13.19
N GLN A 99 14.34 33.64 -13.69
CA GLN A 99 14.10 34.61 -14.77
C GLN A 99 13.79 33.90 -16.09
N THR A 100 14.47 32.79 -16.35
CA THR A 100 14.21 31.91 -17.50
C THR A 100 13.81 30.52 -17.01
N PRO A 101 12.81 29.88 -17.66
CA PRO A 101 12.41 28.52 -17.30
C PRO A 101 13.58 27.53 -17.42
N LEU A 102 13.71 26.64 -16.45
CA LEU A 102 14.62 25.52 -16.54
C LEU A 102 14.15 24.58 -17.66
N GLN A 103 15.04 24.27 -18.60
CA GLN A 103 14.75 23.29 -19.63
C GLN A 103 15.06 21.89 -19.12
N THR A 104 14.15 20.98 -19.35
CA THR A 104 14.28 19.55 -19.00
C THR A 104 13.86 18.73 -20.23
N CYS A 105 14.19 17.44 -20.26
CA CYS A 105 13.70 16.55 -21.30
C CYS A 105 12.17 16.51 -21.32
N ASP A 106 11.58 16.42 -22.51
CA ASP A 106 10.13 16.31 -22.74
C ASP A 106 9.55 15.00 -22.18
N HIS A 107 10.37 13.95 -22.13
CA HIS A 107 10.03 12.65 -21.56
C HIS A 107 10.99 12.25 -20.44
N ASP A 108 10.46 11.60 -19.40
CA ASP A 108 11.22 11.04 -18.26
C ASP A 108 12.02 9.78 -18.68
N GLN A 109 12.80 9.86 -19.79
CA GLN A 109 13.59 8.75 -20.32
C GLN A 109 15.03 8.72 -19.81
N HIS A 110 15.54 9.88 -19.38
CA HIS A 110 16.90 10.00 -18.86
C HIS A 110 16.87 10.29 -17.36
N TRP A 111 17.38 9.36 -16.56
CA TRP A 111 17.56 9.50 -15.14
C TRP A 111 18.97 9.05 -14.72
N ASN A 112 19.51 9.69 -13.71
CA ASN A 112 20.86 9.40 -13.22
C ASN A 112 20.85 8.20 -12.26
N SER A 113 19.77 8.06 -11.48
CA SER A 113 19.61 7.00 -10.51
C SER A 113 18.13 6.74 -10.21
N ILE A 114 17.86 5.65 -9.53
CA ILE A 114 16.54 5.31 -9.02
C ILE A 114 16.59 5.11 -7.51
N LEU A 115 15.49 5.42 -6.86
CA LEU A 115 15.25 5.05 -5.47
C LEU A 115 13.96 4.25 -5.37
N ILE A 116 13.99 3.21 -4.56
CA ILE A 116 12.84 2.38 -4.23
C ILE A 116 12.54 2.60 -2.75
N PRO A 117 11.52 3.41 -2.42
CA PRO A 117 11.14 3.61 -1.02
C PRO A 117 10.45 2.35 -0.48
N PHE A 118 10.90 1.90 0.67
CA PHE A 118 10.30 0.83 1.45
C PHE A 118 9.98 1.36 2.84
N GLY A 119 8.70 1.30 3.21
CA GLY A 119 8.20 1.78 4.49
C GLY A 119 7.92 0.64 5.46
N ILE A 120 8.33 0.81 6.70
CA ILE A 120 7.98 -0.03 7.84
C ILE A 120 7.26 0.84 8.86
N HIS A 121 5.96 0.64 9.03
CA HIS A 121 5.13 1.36 9.98
C HIS A 121 4.87 0.50 11.21
N GLU A 122 5.39 0.91 12.35
CA GLU A 122 5.14 0.30 13.67
C GLU A 122 3.80 0.79 14.20
N ILE A 123 2.75 -0.01 14.02
CA ILE A 123 1.36 0.39 14.25
C ILE A 123 1.09 0.71 15.73
N ASN A 124 1.73 -0.03 16.63
CA ASN A 124 1.55 0.16 18.08
C ASN A 124 2.01 1.54 18.56
N HIS A 125 2.95 2.18 17.87
CA HIS A 125 3.61 3.43 18.26
C HIS A 125 3.47 4.54 17.24
N ASP A 126 2.77 4.28 16.12
CA ASP A 126 2.61 5.21 14.99
C ASP A 126 3.96 5.76 14.48
N HIS A 127 4.99 4.88 14.48
CA HIS A 127 6.34 5.25 14.03
C HIS A 127 6.62 4.68 12.66
N VAL A 128 7.15 5.50 11.74
CA VAL A 128 7.47 5.11 10.37
C VAL A 128 8.96 5.17 10.13
N ASN A 129 9.52 4.04 9.68
CA ASN A 129 10.90 3.93 9.22
C ASN A 129 10.91 3.83 7.68
N LEU A 130 11.83 4.51 7.02
CA LEU A 130 11.96 4.51 5.56
C LEU A 130 13.36 4.03 5.16
N TYR A 131 13.40 3.03 4.29
CA TYR A 131 14.60 2.49 3.67
C TYR A 131 14.54 2.71 2.17
N PHE A 132 15.70 2.86 1.53
CA PHE A 132 15.77 3.17 0.11
C PHE A 132 16.69 2.19 -0.60
N GLY A 133 16.14 1.43 -1.55
CA GLY A 133 16.91 0.64 -2.49
C GLY A 133 17.29 1.46 -3.73
N ASN A 134 18.35 1.07 -4.41
CA ASN A 134 18.87 1.74 -5.61
C ASN A 134 18.84 0.88 -6.88
N SER A 135 18.29 -0.34 -6.82
CA SER A 135 18.29 -1.28 -7.96
C SER A 135 16.89 -1.77 -8.33
N SER A 136 16.32 -2.67 -7.53
CA SER A 136 15.00 -3.27 -7.79
C SER A 136 14.29 -3.66 -6.49
N SER A 137 12.95 -3.65 -6.53
CA SER A 137 12.15 -4.17 -5.42
C SER A 137 12.15 -5.70 -5.48
N THR A 138 13.02 -6.32 -4.71
CA THR A 138 13.16 -7.77 -4.62
C THR A 138 12.86 -8.26 -3.21
N ALA A 139 12.65 -9.57 -3.06
CA ALA A 139 12.55 -10.21 -1.76
C ALA A 139 13.81 -10.00 -0.90
N HIS A 140 15.01 -9.98 -1.51
CA HIS A 140 16.26 -9.64 -0.84
C HIS A 140 16.18 -8.26 -0.21
N PHE A 141 15.86 -7.24 -1.00
CA PHE A 141 15.78 -5.86 -0.52
C PHE A 141 14.80 -5.70 0.65
N ILE A 142 13.63 -6.35 0.57
CA ILE A 142 12.64 -6.28 1.65
C ILE A 142 13.18 -6.90 2.94
N VAL A 143 13.80 -8.09 2.86
CA VAL A 143 14.32 -8.76 4.07
C VAL A 143 15.56 -8.05 4.60
N ASP A 144 16.45 -7.56 3.72
CA ASP A 144 17.62 -6.78 4.14
C ASP A 144 17.19 -5.49 4.88
N ALA A 145 16.14 -4.81 4.39
CA ALA A 145 15.59 -3.64 5.07
C ALA A 145 14.94 -3.99 6.42
N LEU A 146 14.28 -5.15 6.53
CA LEU A 146 13.75 -5.65 7.81
C LEU A 146 14.89 -6.01 8.79
N GLU A 147 15.97 -6.61 8.30
CA GLU A 147 17.16 -6.92 9.11
C GLU A 147 17.81 -5.62 9.63
N GLN A 148 17.98 -4.63 8.76
CA GLN A 148 18.52 -3.34 9.15
C GLN A 148 17.63 -2.62 10.17
N TRP A 149 16.33 -2.58 9.92
CA TRP A 149 15.34 -2.03 10.87
C TRP A 149 15.43 -2.70 12.23
N PHE A 150 15.57 -4.03 12.26
CA PHE A 150 15.67 -4.76 13.53
C PHE A 150 16.97 -4.41 14.27
N GLU A 151 18.10 -4.32 13.58
CA GLU A 151 19.37 -3.94 14.22
C GLU A 151 19.36 -2.49 14.72
N ASP A 152 18.80 -1.55 13.94
CA ASP A 152 18.68 -0.13 14.33
C ASP A 152 17.82 0.05 15.60
N ARG A 153 16.92 -0.88 15.88
CA ARG A 153 15.95 -0.80 16.98
C ARG A 153 16.06 -1.95 18.00
N LYS A 154 17.14 -2.68 17.98
CA LYS A 154 17.34 -3.92 18.72
C LYS A 154 17.03 -3.79 20.21
N ASP A 155 17.51 -2.73 20.86
CA ASP A 155 17.29 -2.51 22.29
C ASP A 155 15.81 -2.32 22.64
N TYR A 156 15.07 -1.65 21.76
CA TYR A 156 13.65 -1.45 21.89
C TYR A 156 12.84 -2.72 21.58
N LEU A 157 13.27 -3.48 20.57
CA LEU A 157 12.57 -4.68 20.10
C LEU A 157 12.80 -5.92 20.96
N LYS A 158 13.75 -5.89 21.90
CA LYS A 158 14.05 -7.04 22.76
C LYS A 158 12.86 -7.52 23.59
N ASP A 159 11.98 -6.61 24.02
CA ASP A 159 10.85 -6.91 24.88
C ASP A 159 9.68 -7.59 24.14
N TYR A 160 9.69 -7.56 22.81
CA TYR A 160 8.68 -8.23 22.01
C TYR A 160 9.11 -9.67 21.68
N HIS A 161 8.22 -10.65 21.87
CA HIS A 161 8.46 -12.04 21.49
C HIS A 161 7.97 -12.36 20.06
N THR A 162 7.08 -11.53 19.51
CA THR A 162 6.47 -11.73 18.20
C THR A 162 6.44 -10.41 17.42
N ILE A 163 6.81 -10.47 16.14
CA ILE A 163 6.67 -9.35 15.20
C ILE A 163 5.65 -9.76 14.13
N MET A 164 4.45 -9.20 14.21
CA MET A 164 3.38 -9.47 13.26
C MET A 164 3.48 -8.52 12.08
N ILE A 165 3.59 -9.06 10.86
CA ILE A 165 3.82 -8.29 9.63
C ILE A 165 2.56 -8.27 8.77
N ASP A 166 1.98 -7.10 8.56
CA ASP A 166 0.93 -6.85 7.56
C ASP A 166 1.58 -6.47 6.22
N SER A 167 1.24 -7.16 5.14
CA SER A 167 1.76 -6.90 3.80
C SER A 167 0.69 -7.08 2.71
N ASP A 168 0.93 -6.50 1.53
CA ASP A 168 0.00 -6.54 0.40
C ASP A 168 0.08 -7.82 -0.45
N ASN A 169 0.99 -8.75 -0.14
CA ASN A 169 1.26 -9.95 -0.95
C ASN A 169 1.66 -9.62 -2.41
N GLY A 170 2.38 -8.54 -2.60
CA GLY A 170 2.94 -8.15 -3.90
C GLY A 170 3.97 -9.15 -4.44
N LYS A 171 4.41 -8.97 -5.70
CA LYS A 171 5.38 -9.87 -6.32
C LYS A 171 6.64 -10.16 -5.47
N PRO A 172 7.29 -9.15 -4.84
CA PRO A 172 8.50 -9.36 -4.05
C PRO A 172 8.28 -10.10 -2.73
N ASN A 173 7.10 -9.93 -2.11
CA ASN A 173 6.73 -10.47 -0.80
C ASN A 173 5.57 -11.47 -0.88
N ALA A 174 5.38 -12.09 -2.04
CA ALA A 174 4.31 -13.04 -2.27
C ALA A 174 4.47 -14.28 -1.37
N SER A 175 3.40 -14.67 -0.70
CA SER A 175 3.35 -15.84 0.19
C SER A 175 3.64 -17.18 -0.52
N ASN A 176 3.60 -17.22 -1.85
CA ASN A 176 3.99 -18.39 -2.66
C ASN A 176 5.42 -18.30 -3.21
N SER A 177 6.19 -17.27 -2.86
CA SER A 177 7.59 -17.17 -3.23
C SER A 177 8.45 -17.98 -2.26
N GLY A 178 8.93 -19.15 -2.68
CA GLY A 178 9.79 -19.99 -1.86
C GLY A 178 11.04 -19.25 -1.38
N PHE A 179 11.61 -18.42 -2.24
CA PHE A 179 12.76 -17.61 -1.92
C PHE A 179 12.48 -16.55 -0.82
N PHE A 180 11.36 -15.84 -0.90
CA PHE A 180 10.96 -14.89 0.14
C PHE A 180 10.71 -15.61 1.48
N MET A 181 10.06 -16.77 1.43
CA MET A 181 9.80 -17.60 2.61
C MET A 181 11.09 -18.06 3.29
N GLU A 182 12.05 -18.55 2.52
CA GLU A 182 13.36 -18.99 3.02
C GLU A 182 14.10 -17.85 3.74
N ARG A 183 14.15 -16.67 3.10
CA ARG A 183 14.77 -15.48 3.70
C ARG A 183 14.07 -15.04 5.00
N MET A 184 12.75 -15.08 5.03
CA MET A 184 11.97 -14.73 6.24
C MET A 184 12.15 -15.75 7.37
N VAL A 185 12.26 -17.03 7.05
CA VAL A 185 12.60 -18.07 8.04
C VAL A 185 14.00 -17.82 8.62
N THR A 186 14.99 -17.57 7.76
CA THR A 186 16.36 -17.24 8.19
C THR A 186 16.38 -16.00 9.09
N PHE A 187 15.66 -14.96 8.69
CA PHE A 187 15.52 -13.74 9.49
C PHE A 187 14.89 -14.02 10.86
N SER A 188 13.78 -14.76 10.92
CA SER A 188 13.10 -15.15 12.15
C SER A 188 14.01 -15.91 13.11
N GLN A 189 14.79 -16.86 12.58
CA GLN A 189 15.79 -17.61 13.35
C GLN A 189 16.92 -16.72 13.88
N LYS A 190 17.46 -15.84 13.02
CA LYS A 190 18.52 -14.90 13.37
C LYS A 190 18.14 -13.99 14.53
N ILE A 191 16.92 -13.48 14.53
CA ILE A 191 16.45 -12.59 15.58
C ILE A 191 15.78 -13.32 16.78
N ASN A 192 15.59 -14.63 16.68
CA ASN A 192 14.93 -15.48 17.66
C ASN A 192 13.54 -14.97 18.08
N LYS A 193 12.70 -14.61 17.09
CA LYS A 193 11.34 -14.11 17.30
C LYS A 193 10.37 -14.78 16.33
N LYS A 194 9.12 -14.95 16.78
CA LYS A 194 8.04 -15.41 15.91
C LYS A 194 7.64 -14.29 14.93
N ILE A 195 7.50 -14.63 13.63
CA ILE A 195 7.10 -13.67 12.59
C ILE A 195 5.88 -14.21 11.85
N PRO A 196 4.66 -14.04 12.37
CA PRO A 196 3.44 -14.28 11.59
C PRO A 196 3.26 -13.18 10.56
N GLN A 197 3.15 -13.57 9.27
CA GLN A 197 2.83 -12.65 8.20
C GLN A 197 1.36 -12.73 7.83
N ILE A 198 0.68 -11.60 7.79
CA ILE A 198 -0.70 -11.45 7.38
C ILE A 198 -0.74 -10.80 6.01
N SER A 199 -1.25 -11.52 5.02
CA SER A 199 -1.46 -10.97 3.68
C SER A 199 -2.86 -10.39 3.55
N LEU A 200 -2.92 -9.13 3.11
CA LEU A 200 -4.17 -8.39 2.92
C LEU A 200 -4.80 -8.62 1.55
N THR A 201 -4.19 -9.44 0.68
CA THR A 201 -4.70 -9.68 -0.68
C THR A 201 -5.04 -11.14 -0.97
N GLN A 202 -5.95 -11.34 -1.92
CA GLN A 202 -6.64 -12.59 -2.26
C GLN A 202 -5.87 -13.56 -3.15
N LYS A 203 -4.57 -13.46 -3.31
CA LYS A 203 -3.84 -14.47 -4.07
C LYS A 203 -3.46 -15.62 -3.15
N SER A 204 -4.37 -16.57 -2.97
CA SER A 204 -4.06 -17.83 -2.32
C SER A 204 -3.22 -18.71 -3.25
N PRO A 205 -2.05 -19.16 -2.84
CA PRO A 205 -1.49 -20.39 -3.36
C PRO A 205 -2.07 -21.55 -2.57
N THR A 206 -2.57 -22.53 -3.26
CA THR A 206 -2.72 -23.88 -2.75
C THR A 206 -1.34 -24.49 -2.52
N LEU A 207 -0.70 -24.16 -1.42
CA LEU A 207 0.44 -24.91 -0.92
C LEU A 207 -0.08 -25.87 0.14
N SER A 208 -0.14 -27.16 -0.22
CA SER A 208 -0.41 -28.22 0.74
C SER A 208 0.72 -28.23 1.77
N THR A 209 0.38 -28.31 3.04
CA THR A 209 1.31 -28.42 4.18
C THR A 209 2.25 -29.64 4.08
N SER A 210 1.99 -30.56 3.15
CA SER A 210 2.81 -31.74 2.87
C SER A 210 4.11 -31.46 2.10
N SER A 211 4.31 -30.23 1.60
CA SER A 211 5.48 -29.88 0.76
C SER A 211 6.70 -29.33 1.52
N PHE A 212 6.59 -29.18 2.83
CA PHE A 212 7.71 -28.66 3.64
C PHE A 212 8.12 -29.70 4.70
N PRO A 213 9.26 -30.38 4.53
CA PRO A 213 9.73 -31.40 5.47
C PRO A 213 10.23 -30.83 6.81
N ASN A 214 10.39 -29.50 6.96
CA ASN A 214 10.84 -28.88 8.20
C ASN A 214 9.85 -27.77 8.60
N TYR A 215 8.87 -28.15 9.42
CA TYR A 215 8.00 -27.18 10.08
C TYR A 215 8.81 -26.33 11.05
N ASN A 216 9.03 -25.05 10.71
CA ASN A 216 9.69 -24.13 11.62
C ASN A 216 8.64 -23.47 12.52
N PRO A 217 8.66 -23.71 13.85
CA PRO A 217 7.68 -23.16 14.78
C PRO A 217 7.76 -21.64 14.94
N TYR A 218 8.82 -21.00 14.44
CA TYR A 218 9.04 -19.56 14.54
C TYR A 218 8.43 -18.75 13.39
N PHE A 219 8.10 -19.43 12.28
CA PHE A 219 7.53 -18.74 11.13
C PHE A 219 6.16 -19.34 10.75
N VAL A 220 5.12 -18.55 10.90
CA VAL A 220 3.76 -18.95 10.56
C VAL A 220 3.28 -18.11 9.39
N PHE A 221 3.28 -18.68 8.18
CA PHE A 221 2.43 -18.17 7.12
C PHE A 221 1.00 -18.48 7.51
N LEU A 222 0.21 -17.45 7.73
CA LEU A 222 -1.23 -17.59 7.78
C LEU A 222 -1.74 -17.78 6.36
N LEU A 223 -1.45 -18.97 5.82
CA LEU A 223 -2.07 -19.46 4.61
C LEU A 223 -3.56 -19.65 4.91
N LYS A 224 -4.38 -19.14 4.04
CA LYS A 224 -5.82 -19.30 4.10
C LYS A 224 -6.30 -20.42 3.24
N TYR A 225 -7.20 -21.15 3.84
CA TYR A 225 -8.16 -22.01 3.17
C TYR A 225 -9.19 -21.16 2.43
#